data_fc991f35b4c431fcc7ecd8c236288580
#
_entry.id   fc991f35b4c431fcc7ecd8c236288580
#
_cell.length_a   1.000
_cell.length_b   1.000
_cell.length_c   1.000
_cell.angle_alpha   90.00
_cell.angle_beta   90.00
_cell.angle_gamma   90.00
#
_symmetry.space_group_name_H-M   'P 1'
#
loop_
_entity.id
_entity.type
_entity.pdbx_description
1 polymer ?
#
loop_
_entity_poly.entity_id
_entity_poly.type
_entity_poly.pdbx_seq_one_letter_code
_entity_poly.pdbx_strand_id
1 'polypeptide(L)'
;MDDDERSQIVSTKKSSELFSLSNKVVVVTGGAGLLGQVFCQALADVGAHVAIVDLDLASAETAAKSINKSDTQKVVAFGSDITSPESVTQMVANVIKQFGRIDVLVNNAASKGSNLDTFFEPFESYSLQTWREVMSVNIDGLFLVAQAVGNQMKKQGGGSIIQTSSIYGVVAPDQRIYKGSEYNGRAINTPAVYSASKAAVNGLTSYLSTYWATSKIRVNSLTPGGIASGQNDEFNKRYSSRVPLGRMGEASELVGALIYLASDASSYVTGQNIIVDGGLSAW
;
A
#
# COMPACT_ATOMS: atom_id res chain seq x y z
N MET A 1 -42.80 13.54 3.29
CA MET A 1 -41.89 12.60 3.94
C MET A 1 -42.24 12.53 5.38
N ASP A 2 -42.75 11.40 5.81
CA ASP A 2 -43.24 11.13 7.16
C ASP A 2 -42.06 11.09 8.14
N ASP A 3 -42.29 11.46 9.42
CA ASP A 3 -41.21 11.46 10.44
C ASP A 3 -40.58 10.08 10.66
N ASP A 4 -41.33 9.02 10.30
CA ASP A 4 -40.81 7.63 10.31
C ASP A 4 -39.84 7.32 9.17
N GLU A 5 -39.94 7.97 8.02
CA GLU A 5 -38.97 7.87 6.92
C GLU A 5 -37.66 8.63 7.23
N ARG A 6 -37.73 9.69 8.03
CA ARG A 6 -36.52 10.45 8.47
C ARG A 6 -35.69 9.67 9.49
N SER A 7 -36.31 8.82 10.32
CA SER A 7 -35.58 8.02 11.32
C SER A 7 -34.74 6.90 10.71
N GLN A 8 -35.03 6.45 9.47
CA GLN A 8 -34.28 5.42 8.76
C GLN A 8 -33.01 5.95 8.04
N ILE A 9 -32.82 7.29 7.97
CA ILE A 9 -31.69 7.91 7.28
C ILE A 9 -30.45 8.03 8.20
N VAL A 10 -30.62 7.94 9.51
CA VAL A 10 -29.50 8.04 10.45
C VAL A 10 -28.86 6.67 10.64
N SER A 11 -27.64 6.50 10.17
CA SER A 11 -26.84 5.30 10.45
C SER A 11 -26.80 5.05 11.96
N THR A 12 -27.22 3.87 12.40
CA THR A 12 -27.20 3.46 13.82
C THR A 12 -25.82 3.14 14.36
N LYS A 13 -24.79 3.05 13.49
CA LYS A 13 -23.40 2.79 13.89
C LYS A 13 -22.76 4.04 14.50
N LYS A 14 -22.14 3.89 15.66
CA LYS A 14 -21.28 4.96 16.22
C LYS A 14 -20.12 5.26 15.29
N SER A 15 -19.69 6.52 15.24
CA SER A 15 -18.56 6.91 14.37
C SER A 15 -17.28 6.09 14.63
N SER A 16 -17.01 5.73 15.88
CA SER A 16 -15.88 4.87 16.26
C SER A 16 -16.01 3.43 15.70
N GLU A 17 -17.22 2.93 15.52
CA GLU A 17 -17.46 1.60 14.96
C GLU A 17 -17.19 1.55 13.46
N LEU A 18 -17.34 2.69 12.76
CA LEU A 18 -17.07 2.78 11.33
C LEU A 18 -15.61 2.52 10.97
N PHE A 19 -14.69 2.86 11.88
CA PHE A 19 -13.24 2.66 11.70
C PHE A 19 -12.72 1.35 12.30
N SER A 20 -13.59 0.56 12.95
CA SER A 20 -13.19 -0.72 13.54
C SER A 20 -12.95 -1.78 12.47
N LEU A 21 -11.87 -2.54 12.65
CA LEU A 21 -11.57 -3.74 11.86
C LEU A 21 -11.70 -5.03 12.70
N SER A 22 -12.44 -4.98 13.79
CA SER A 22 -12.65 -6.14 14.67
C SER A 22 -13.15 -7.34 13.86
N ASN A 23 -12.46 -8.49 14.01
CA ASN A 23 -12.73 -9.74 13.28
C ASN A 23 -12.53 -9.68 11.75
N LYS A 24 -11.96 -8.61 11.21
CA LYS A 24 -11.55 -8.53 9.81
C LYS A 24 -10.17 -9.13 9.63
N VAL A 25 -9.96 -9.77 8.49
CA VAL A 25 -8.67 -10.32 8.08
C VAL A 25 -8.05 -9.41 7.03
N VAL A 26 -6.88 -8.89 7.33
CA VAL A 26 -6.12 -8.00 6.46
C VAL A 26 -4.85 -8.68 5.98
N VAL A 27 -4.62 -8.70 4.68
CA VAL A 27 -3.36 -9.13 4.05
C VAL A 27 -2.54 -7.89 3.71
N VAL A 28 -1.27 -7.86 4.13
CA VAL A 28 -0.33 -6.77 3.81
C VAL A 28 0.87 -7.36 3.09
N THR A 29 1.05 -7.05 1.80
CA THR A 29 2.25 -7.45 1.04
C THR A 29 3.40 -6.47 1.28
N GLY A 30 4.65 -6.97 1.30
CA GLY A 30 5.80 -6.18 1.75
C GLY A 30 5.64 -5.75 3.21
N GLY A 31 5.01 -6.62 4.01
CA GLY A 31 4.61 -6.30 5.38
C GLY A 31 5.77 -6.22 6.37
N ALA A 32 6.94 -6.75 6.02
CA ALA A 32 8.17 -6.60 6.81
C ALA A 32 8.96 -5.32 6.46
N GLY A 33 8.58 -4.59 5.39
CA GLY A 33 9.21 -3.34 4.98
C GLY A 33 8.84 -2.15 5.88
N LEU A 34 9.46 -0.98 5.61
CA LEU A 34 9.30 0.24 6.41
C LEU A 34 7.83 0.64 6.62
N LEU A 35 7.07 0.81 5.53
CA LEU A 35 5.65 1.15 5.62
C LEU A 35 4.81 -0.05 6.06
N GLY A 36 5.18 -1.25 5.60
CA GLY A 36 4.46 -2.48 5.88
C GLY A 36 4.32 -2.75 7.38
N GLN A 37 5.39 -2.60 8.14
CA GLN A 37 5.38 -2.80 9.60
C GLN A 37 4.46 -1.79 10.30
N VAL A 38 4.52 -0.50 9.91
CA VAL A 38 3.63 0.54 10.45
C VAL A 38 2.17 0.25 10.11
N PHE A 39 1.91 -0.20 8.90
CA PHE A 39 0.55 -0.57 8.46
C PHE A 39 0.03 -1.78 9.22
N CYS A 40 0.85 -2.83 9.38
CA CYS A 40 0.47 -4.03 10.12
C CYS A 40 0.14 -3.71 11.59
N GLN A 41 0.97 -2.90 12.27
CA GLN A 41 0.69 -2.47 13.65
C GLN A 41 -0.61 -1.67 13.73
N ALA A 42 -0.78 -0.67 12.87
CA ALA A 42 -1.97 0.18 12.88
C ALA A 42 -3.28 -0.60 12.62
N LEU A 43 -3.24 -1.57 11.73
CA LEU A 43 -4.40 -2.44 11.44
C LEU A 43 -4.71 -3.37 12.62
N ALA A 44 -3.68 -3.87 13.31
CA ALA A 44 -3.86 -4.65 14.54
C ALA A 44 -4.44 -3.77 15.67
N ASP A 45 -3.99 -2.51 15.83
CA ASP A 45 -4.50 -1.60 16.85
C ASP A 45 -6.01 -1.32 16.76
N VAL A 46 -6.57 -1.39 15.54
CA VAL A 46 -8.02 -1.24 15.31
C VAL A 46 -8.79 -2.56 15.23
N GLY A 47 -8.17 -3.66 15.67
CA GLY A 47 -8.83 -4.93 15.91
C GLY A 47 -8.69 -5.99 14.81
N ALA A 48 -7.93 -5.75 13.74
CA ALA A 48 -7.79 -6.71 12.66
C ALA A 48 -6.94 -7.94 13.03
N HIS A 49 -7.25 -9.08 12.41
CA HIS A 49 -6.27 -10.14 12.20
C HIS A 49 -5.38 -9.76 11.03
N VAL A 50 -4.07 -9.93 11.13
CA VAL A 50 -3.12 -9.47 10.10
C VAL A 50 -2.31 -10.64 9.55
N ALA A 51 -2.36 -10.82 8.24
CA ALA A 51 -1.46 -11.68 7.48
C ALA A 51 -0.32 -10.84 6.90
N ILE A 52 0.87 -10.97 7.46
CA ILE A 52 2.08 -10.29 7.00
C ILE A 52 2.69 -11.13 5.88
N VAL A 53 2.65 -10.62 4.66
CA VAL A 53 3.22 -11.32 3.49
C VAL A 53 4.49 -10.61 3.06
N ASP A 54 5.59 -11.35 2.97
CA ASP A 54 6.87 -10.83 2.47
C ASP A 54 7.63 -11.91 1.70
N LEU A 55 8.58 -11.51 0.86
CA LEU A 55 9.48 -12.42 0.19
C LEU A 55 10.39 -13.12 1.21
N ASP A 56 10.87 -12.37 2.21
CA ASP A 56 11.64 -12.87 3.34
C ASP A 56 10.72 -13.26 4.50
N LEU A 57 10.42 -14.55 4.60
CA LEU A 57 9.61 -15.10 5.67
C LEU A 57 10.19 -14.82 7.07
N ALA A 58 11.51 -14.87 7.25
CA ALA A 58 12.13 -14.63 8.56
C ALA A 58 11.92 -13.19 9.05
N SER A 59 12.04 -12.21 8.13
CA SER A 59 11.71 -10.81 8.41
C SER A 59 10.22 -10.63 8.73
N ALA A 60 9.33 -11.31 7.99
CA ALA A 60 7.89 -11.28 8.25
C ALA A 60 7.54 -11.90 9.64
N GLU A 61 8.17 -13.01 10.01
CA GLU A 61 8.01 -13.61 11.34
C GLU A 61 8.49 -12.69 12.47
N THR A 62 9.61 -12.00 12.25
CA THR A 62 10.13 -11.01 13.20
C THR A 62 9.14 -9.86 13.38
N ALA A 63 8.62 -9.32 12.28
CA ALA A 63 7.59 -8.29 12.31
C ALA A 63 6.31 -8.78 13.02
N ALA A 64 5.86 -9.99 12.77
CA ALA A 64 4.68 -10.56 13.42
C ALA A 64 4.84 -10.70 14.95
N LYS A 65 6.05 -11.01 15.41
CA LYS A 65 6.37 -11.10 16.86
C LYS A 65 6.42 -9.73 17.53
N SER A 66 6.81 -8.68 16.83
CA SER A 66 6.94 -7.32 17.38
C SER A 66 5.60 -6.59 17.49
N ILE A 67 4.56 -7.00 16.77
CA ILE A 67 3.27 -6.34 16.78
C ILE A 67 2.52 -6.60 18.07
N ASN A 68 2.13 -5.53 18.76
CA ASN A 68 1.22 -5.57 19.89
C ASN A 68 -0.17 -5.97 19.43
N LYS A 69 -0.74 -6.96 20.08
CA LYS A 69 -2.07 -7.49 19.74
C LYS A 69 -2.81 -7.96 20.98
N SER A 70 -4.12 -7.99 20.92
CA SER A 70 -4.94 -8.63 21.95
C SER A 70 -4.89 -10.16 21.85
N ASP A 71 -5.27 -10.86 22.91
CA ASP A 71 -5.26 -12.33 22.97
C ASP A 71 -6.18 -12.98 21.91
N THR A 72 -7.19 -12.26 21.44
CA THR A 72 -8.13 -12.73 20.43
C THR A 72 -7.66 -12.49 19.00
N GLN A 73 -6.65 -11.65 18.79
CA GLN A 73 -6.13 -11.33 17.47
C GLN A 73 -5.05 -12.33 17.04
N LYS A 74 -4.98 -12.55 15.73
CA LYS A 74 -3.92 -13.34 15.10
C LYS A 74 -3.11 -12.45 14.16
N VAL A 75 -1.80 -12.42 14.35
CA VAL A 75 -0.84 -11.83 13.43
C VAL A 75 0.10 -12.93 13.00
N VAL A 76 0.06 -13.27 11.72
CA VAL A 76 0.75 -14.46 11.17
C VAL A 76 1.54 -14.05 9.93
N ALA A 77 2.78 -14.55 9.84
CA ALA A 77 3.67 -14.34 8.72
C ALA A 77 3.48 -15.40 7.62
N PHE A 78 3.62 -14.98 6.37
CA PHE A 78 3.60 -15.84 5.18
C PHE A 78 4.72 -15.40 4.23
N GLY A 79 5.54 -16.38 3.80
CA GLY A 79 6.51 -16.18 2.72
C GLY A 79 5.82 -16.25 1.36
N SER A 80 6.07 -15.27 0.49
CA SER A 80 5.56 -15.32 -0.89
C SER A 80 6.38 -14.44 -1.83
N ASP A 81 6.80 -15.02 -2.94
CA ASP A 81 7.23 -14.25 -4.11
C ASP A 81 5.99 -13.83 -4.90
N ILE A 82 5.68 -12.53 -4.85
CA ILE A 82 4.49 -12.00 -5.53
C ILE A 82 4.63 -11.99 -7.06
N THR A 83 5.83 -12.22 -7.60
CA THR A 83 6.06 -12.31 -9.05
C THR A 83 5.76 -13.71 -9.61
N SER A 84 5.56 -14.72 -8.73
CA SER A 84 5.18 -16.08 -9.09
C SER A 84 3.68 -16.31 -8.90
N PRO A 85 2.91 -16.62 -9.96
CA PRO A 85 1.49 -16.96 -9.88
C PRO A 85 1.20 -18.13 -8.93
N GLU A 86 2.08 -19.12 -8.90
CA GLU A 86 1.97 -20.31 -8.03
C GLU A 86 2.15 -19.92 -6.57
N SER A 87 3.18 -19.11 -6.27
CA SER A 87 3.46 -18.61 -4.92
C SER A 87 2.30 -17.75 -4.39
N VAL A 88 1.76 -16.86 -5.21
CA VAL A 88 0.60 -16.02 -4.85
C VAL A 88 -0.65 -16.89 -4.60
N THR A 89 -0.91 -17.88 -5.45
CA THR A 89 -2.04 -18.81 -5.27
C THR A 89 -1.91 -19.58 -3.94
N GLN A 90 -0.71 -20.09 -3.66
CA GLN A 90 -0.43 -20.79 -2.41
C GLN A 90 -0.54 -19.88 -1.20
N MET A 91 -0.07 -18.66 -1.28
CA MET A 91 -0.20 -17.64 -0.22
C MET A 91 -1.67 -17.40 0.13
N VAL A 92 -2.53 -17.17 -0.87
CA VAL A 92 -3.98 -16.97 -0.64
C VAL A 92 -4.59 -18.21 0.00
N ALA A 93 -4.26 -19.42 -0.47
CA ALA A 93 -4.76 -20.66 0.11
C ALA A 93 -4.33 -20.82 1.59
N ASN A 94 -3.08 -20.49 1.92
CA ASN A 94 -2.56 -20.55 3.28
C ASN A 94 -3.25 -19.51 4.20
N VAL A 95 -3.49 -18.28 3.73
CA VAL A 95 -4.22 -17.26 4.48
C VAL A 95 -5.66 -17.71 4.73
N ILE A 96 -6.34 -18.28 3.74
CA ILE A 96 -7.71 -18.80 3.90
C ILE A 96 -7.73 -19.99 4.88
N LYS A 97 -6.76 -20.89 4.80
CA LYS A 97 -6.64 -22.00 5.77
C LYS A 97 -6.48 -21.48 7.21
N GLN A 98 -5.73 -20.41 7.41
CA GLN A 98 -5.44 -19.82 8.73
C GLN A 98 -6.60 -19.02 9.30
N PHE A 99 -7.28 -18.22 8.46
CA PHE A 99 -8.23 -17.19 8.91
C PHE A 99 -9.65 -17.38 8.38
N GLY A 100 -9.88 -18.19 7.35
CA GLY A 100 -11.17 -18.48 6.76
C GLY A 100 -11.64 -17.45 5.72
N ARG A 101 -11.05 -16.24 5.68
CA ARG A 101 -11.46 -15.13 4.81
C ARG A 101 -10.33 -14.13 4.57
N ILE A 102 -10.55 -13.20 3.63
CA ILE A 102 -9.72 -11.99 3.43
C ILE A 102 -10.67 -10.82 3.22
N ASP A 103 -10.72 -9.87 4.15
CA ASP A 103 -11.59 -8.70 4.08
C ASP A 103 -10.91 -7.49 3.45
N VAL A 104 -9.62 -7.34 3.70
CA VAL A 104 -8.82 -6.22 3.20
C VAL A 104 -7.50 -6.73 2.63
N LEU A 105 -7.12 -6.15 1.49
CA LEU A 105 -5.76 -6.26 0.94
C LEU A 105 -5.09 -4.90 0.97
N VAL A 106 -3.94 -4.81 1.61
CA VAL A 106 -2.99 -3.70 1.45
C VAL A 106 -1.87 -4.19 0.54
N ASN A 107 -1.97 -3.86 -0.74
CA ASN A 107 -1.03 -4.28 -1.77
C ASN A 107 0.12 -3.27 -1.82
N ASN A 108 1.09 -3.47 -0.92
CA ASN A 108 2.13 -2.50 -0.59
C ASN A 108 3.53 -2.91 -1.07
N ALA A 109 3.76 -4.17 -1.39
CA ALA A 109 5.07 -4.64 -1.83
C ALA A 109 5.57 -3.85 -3.06
N ALA A 110 6.83 -3.45 -3.01
CA ALA A 110 7.51 -2.78 -4.10
C ALA A 110 9.02 -3.05 -4.03
N SER A 111 9.70 -2.98 -5.16
CA SER A 111 11.14 -3.19 -5.27
C SER A 111 11.81 -2.05 -6.05
N LYS A 112 13.09 -1.86 -5.77
CA LYS A 112 14.03 -1.04 -6.54
C LYS A 112 14.95 -1.91 -7.41
N GLY A 113 14.59 -3.18 -7.64
CA GLY A 113 15.46 -4.15 -8.31
C GLY A 113 16.48 -4.78 -7.35
N SER A 114 17.31 -5.67 -7.89
CA SER A 114 18.32 -6.42 -7.14
C SER A 114 19.58 -5.59 -6.83
N ASN A 115 19.82 -4.51 -7.59
CA ASN A 115 20.99 -3.67 -7.48
C ASN A 115 20.62 -2.18 -7.55
N LEU A 116 20.89 -1.45 -6.46
CA LEU A 116 20.61 -0.02 -6.38
C LEU A 116 21.49 0.84 -7.30
N ASP A 117 22.70 0.40 -7.64
CA ASP A 117 23.54 1.13 -8.57
C ASP A 117 22.91 1.18 -9.98
N THR A 118 22.32 0.06 -10.43
CA THR A 118 21.61 0.02 -11.72
C THR A 118 20.23 0.67 -11.64
N PHE A 119 19.60 0.68 -10.45
CA PHE A 119 18.33 1.37 -10.25
C PHE A 119 18.45 2.89 -10.41
N PHE A 120 19.56 3.48 -9.98
CA PHE A 120 19.78 4.93 -10.07
C PHE A 120 20.48 5.40 -11.36
N GLU A 121 20.65 4.53 -12.34
CA GLU A 121 21.23 4.93 -13.62
C GLU A 121 20.43 6.03 -14.34
N PRO A 122 21.09 6.92 -15.09
CA PRO A 122 20.43 7.92 -15.93
C PRO A 122 19.50 7.26 -16.96
N PHE A 123 18.46 7.98 -17.36
CA PHE A 123 17.48 7.46 -18.32
C PHE A 123 18.11 7.03 -19.65
N GLU A 124 19.11 7.77 -20.10
CA GLU A 124 19.82 7.54 -21.37
C GLU A 124 20.54 6.19 -21.44
N SER A 125 20.98 5.66 -20.28
CA SER A 125 21.69 4.37 -20.15
C SER A 125 20.88 3.31 -19.40
N TYR A 126 19.61 3.62 -19.02
CA TYR A 126 18.81 2.74 -18.19
C TYR A 126 18.55 1.40 -18.87
N SER A 127 18.98 0.30 -18.24
CA SER A 127 18.87 -1.03 -18.86
C SER A 127 17.41 -1.54 -18.88
N LEU A 128 17.03 -2.19 -19.98
CA LEU A 128 15.74 -2.86 -20.08
C LEU A 128 15.58 -3.99 -19.05
N GLN A 129 16.70 -4.62 -18.64
CA GLN A 129 16.68 -5.65 -17.61
C GLN A 129 16.26 -5.07 -16.27
N THR A 130 16.92 -3.99 -15.79
CA THR A 130 16.53 -3.31 -14.54
C THR A 130 15.09 -2.80 -14.59
N TRP A 131 14.68 -2.25 -15.73
CA TRP A 131 13.30 -1.85 -15.96
C TRP A 131 12.33 -3.02 -15.71
N ARG A 132 12.57 -4.17 -16.32
CA ARG A 132 11.72 -5.36 -16.18
C ARG A 132 11.72 -5.92 -14.77
N GLU A 133 12.87 -5.95 -14.09
CA GLU A 133 12.98 -6.37 -12.69
C GLU A 133 12.11 -5.52 -11.75
N VAL A 134 12.13 -4.20 -11.92
CA VAL A 134 11.30 -3.29 -11.12
C VAL A 134 9.82 -3.45 -11.47
N MET A 135 9.48 -3.51 -12.76
CA MET A 135 8.10 -3.65 -13.21
C MET A 135 7.49 -4.99 -12.79
N SER A 136 8.27 -6.08 -12.79
CA SER A 136 7.78 -7.41 -12.40
C SER A 136 7.27 -7.44 -10.95
N VAL A 137 7.91 -6.72 -10.04
CA VAL A 137 7.43 -6.62 -8.65
C VAL A 137 6.33 -5.56 -8.52
N ASN A 138 6.59 -4.34 -9.04
CA ASN A 138 5.74 -3.19 -8.75
C ASN A 138 4.41 -3.21 -9.49
N ILE A 139 4.32 -3.95 -10.62
CA ILE A 139 3.11 -4.04 -11.45
C ILE A 139 2.65 -5.47 -11.64
N ASP A 140 3.50 -6.39 -12.15
CA ASP A 140 3.03 -7.75 -12.43
C ASP A 140 2.67 -8.46 -11.11
N GLY A 141 3.52 -8.34 -10.08
CA GLY A 141 3.26 -8.89 -8.76
C GLY A 141 2.04 -8.25 -8.08
N LEU A 142 1.92 -6.93 -8.15
CA LEU A 142 0.76 -6.21 -7.63
C LEU A 142 -0.53 -6.67 -8.34
N PHE A 143 -0.50 -6.86 -9.65
CA PHE A 143 -1.62 -7.40 -10.43
C PHE A 143 -1.97 -8.83 -10.00
N LEU A 144 -0.99 -9.73 -9.90
CA LEU A 144 -1.21 -11.14 -9.50
C LEU A 144 -1.86 -11.24 -8.12
N VAL A 145 -1.37 -10.47 -7.15
CA VAL A 145 -1.95 -10.45 -5.80
C VAL A 145 -3.36 -9.88 -5.81
N ALA A 146 -3.59 -8.75 -6.52
CA ALA A 146 -4.92 -8.17 -6.63
C ALA A 146 -5.91 -9.15 -7.29
N GLN A 147 -5.49 -9.88 -8.34
CA GLN A 147 -6.30 -10.88 -9.02
C GLN A 147 -6.66 -12.05 -8.11
N ALA A 148 -5.68 -12.65 -7.42
CA ALA A 148 -5.89 -13.82 -6.58
C ALA A 148 -6.77 -13.48 -5.36
N VAL A 149 -6.47 -12.38 -4.66
CA VAL A 149 -7.25 -11.91 -3.51
C VAL A 149 -8.62 -11.42 -3.93
N GLY A 150 -8.73 -10.68 -5.03
CA GLY A 150 -10.01 -10.22 -5.58
C GLY A 150 -10.94 -11.37 -5.97
N ASN A 151 -10.41 -12.45 -6.55
CA ASN A 151 -11.16 -13.67 -6.81
C ASN A 151 -11.69 -14.33 -5.51
N GLN A 152 -10.88 -14.31 -4.45
CA GLN A 152 -11.32 -14.79 -3.13
C GLN A 152 -12.39 -13.87 -2.53
N MET A 153 -12.20 -12.54 -2.58
CA MET A 153 -13.19 -11.57 -2.09
C MET A 153 -14.51 -11.69 -2.84
N LYS A 154 -14.48 -11.96 -4.15
CA LYS A 154 -15.69 -12.19 -4.94
C LYS A 154 -16.47 -13.42 -4.46
N LYS A 155 -15.79 -14.53 -4.12
CA LYS A 155 -16.43 -15.75 -3.59
C LYS A 155 -17.10 -15.52 -2.24
N GLN A 156 -16.57 -14.64 -1.41
CA GLN A 156 -17.07 -14.34 -0.06
C GLN A 156 -17.99 -13.11 0.01
N GLY A 157 -18.26 -12.43 -1.13
CA GLY A 157 -19.28 -11.40 -1.26
C GLY A 157 -18.82 -9.96 -0.98
N GLY A 158 -17.52 -9.67 -1.05
CA GLY A 158 -17.00 -8.31 -0.97
C GLY A 158 -15.63 -8.18 -0.29
N GLY A 159 -15.10 -6.96 -0.27
CA GLY A 159 -13.83 -6.63 0.35
C GLY A 159 -13.33 -5.22 0.04
N SER A 160 -12.16 -4.86 0.54
CA SER A 160 -11.46 -3.61 0.23
C SER A 160 -10.02 -3.88 -0.20
N ILE A 161 -9.62 -3.34 -1.34
CA ILE A 161 -8.25 -3.41 -1.87
C ILE A 161 -7.65 -2.01 -1.84
N ILE A 162 -6.50 -1.87 -1.20
CA ILE A 162 -5.75 -0.63 -1.09
C ILE A 162 -4.42 -0.84 -1.81
N GLN A 163 -4.22 -0.12 -2.92
CA GLN A 163 -3.00 -0.17 -3.72
C GLN A 163 -2.04 0.93 -3.25
N THR A 164 -0.84 0.59 -2.81
CA THR A 164 0.16 1.60 -2.42
C THR A 164 0.85 2.17 -3.66
N SER A 165 0.47 3.40 -4.03
CA SER A 165 1.09 4.17 -5.09
C SER A 165 2.27 5.03 -4.55
N SER A 166 2.55 6.14 -5.17
CA SER A 166 3.51 7.17 -4.77
C SER A 166 3.10 8.50 -5.37
N ILE A 167 3.51 9.59 -4.75
CA ILE A 167 3.35 10.93 -5.35
C ILE A 167 3.98 11.01 -6.74
N TYR A 168 5.05 10.25 -7.02
CA TYR A 168 5.67 10.18 -8.35
C TYR A 168 4.91 9.30 -9.36
N GLY A 169 3.79 8.74 -8.97
CA GLY A 169 2.78 8.21 -9.88
C GLY A 169 1.68 9.22 -10.24
N VAL A 170 1.74 10.43 -9.68
CA VAL A 170 0.77 11.53 -9.91
C VAL A 170 1.45 12.75 -10.53
N VAL A 171 2.61 13.15 -9.98
CA VAL A 171 3.42 14.26 -10.47
C VAL A 171 4.82 13.78 -10.84
N ALA A 172 5.47 14.45 -11.76
CA ALA A 172 6.86 14.15 -12.14
C ALA A 172 7.83 14.52 -11.00
N PRO A 173 8.89 13.73 -10.77
CA PRO A 173 9.92 14.07 -9.81
C PRO A 173 10.74 15.28 -10.28
N ASP A 174 11.00 16.21 -9.37
CA ASP A 174 11.98 17.25 -9.60
C ASP A 174 13.38 16.70 -9.31
N GLN A 175 14.13 16.39 -10.33
CA GLN A 175 15.45 15.81 -10.19
C GLN A 175 16.46 16.74 -9.46
N ARG A 176 16.19 18.06 -9.37
CA ARG A 176 17.06 19.02 -8.68
C ARG A 176 17.16 18.77 -7.17
N ILE A 177 16.17 18.12 -6.57
CA ILE A 177 16.21 17.76 -5.13
C ILE A 177 17.33 16.79 -4.79
N TYR A 178 17.77 15.99 -5.76
CA TYR A 178 18.83 14.98 -5.58
C TYR A 178 20.26 15.54 -5.73
N LYS A 179 20.43 16.81 -6.15
CA LYS A 179 21.75 17.40 -6.35
C LYS A 179 22.60 17.31 -5.07
N GLY A 180 23.75 16.67 -5.15
CA GLY A 180 24.65 16.41 -4.01
C GLY A 180 24.26 15.22 -3.15
N SER A 181 23.24 14.47 -3.53
CA SER A 181 22.90 13.18 -2.90
C SER A 181 23.50 12.03 -3.69
N GLU A 182 24.14 11.10 -2.99
CA GLU A 182 24.89 10.00 -3.60
C GLU A 182 24.53 8.66 -2.94
N TYR A 183 24.66 7.59 -3.71
CA TYR A 183 24.69 6.22 -3.25
C TYR A 183 25.94 5.55 -3.82
N ASN A 184 26.82 4.99 -2.98
CA ASN A 184 28.10 4.40 -3.37
C ASN A 184 28.98 5.34 -4.24
N GLY A 185 29.00 6.65 -3.94
CA GLY A 185 29.76 7.66 -4.70
C GLY A 185 29.17 8.01 -6.07
N ARG A 186 27.95 7.58 -6.37
CA ARG A 186 27.20 7.93 -7.60
C ARG A 186 26.01 8.81 -7.28
N ALA A 187 25.77 9.80 -8.12
CA ALA A 187 24.60 10.65 -8.00
C ALA A 187 23.32 9.82 -8.11
N ILE A 188 22.36 10.07 -7.24
CA ILE A 188 21.05 9.42 -7.27
C ILE A 188 19.99 10.29 -7.95
N ASN A 189 18.91 9.64 -8.37
CA ASN A 189 17.75 10.27 -8.99
C ASN A 189 16.48 9.47 -8.67
N THR A 190 15.32 9.95 -9.10
CA THR A 190 14.13 9.08 -9.23
C THR A 190 14.10 8.56 -10.67
N PRO A 191 14.30 7.26 -10.90
CA PRO A 191 14.33 6.71 -12.26
C PRO A 191 12.90 6.64 -12.85
N ALA A 192 12.83 6.70 -14.19
CA ALA A 192 11.57 6.69 -14.92
C ALA A 192 10.70 5.45 -14.63
N VAL A 193 11.34 4.29 -14.40
CA VAL A 193 10.63 3.03 -14.09
C VAL A 193 9.80 3.15 -12.81
N TYR A 194 10.31 3.86 -11.80
CA TYR A 194 9.57 4.06 -10.56
C TYR A 194 8.28 4.87 -10.80
N SER A 195 8.42 6.03 -11.45
CA SER A 195 7.25 6.87 -11.78
C SER A 195 6.25 6.14 -12.68
N ALA A 196 6.72 5.45 -13.72
CA ALA A 196 5.87 4.67 -14.61
C ALA A 196 5.12 3.55 -13.88
N SER A 197 5.83 2.80 -13.00
CA SER A 197 5.20 1.74 -12.20
C SER A 197 4.13 2.29 -11.26
N LYS A 198 4.40 3.41 -10.59
CA LYS A 198 3.45 4.01 -9.64
C LYS A 198 2.26 4.69 -10.33
N ALA A 199 2.43 5.21 -11.53
CA ALA A 199 1.33 5.69 -12.37
C ALA A 199 0.43 4.52 -12.84
N ALA A 200 1.02 3.38 -13.22
CA ALA A 200 0.27 2.18 -13.60
C ALA A 200 -0.60 1.63 -12.45
N VAL A 201 -0.15 1.74 -11.18
CA VAL A 201 -0.95 1.40 -9.99
C VAL A 201 -2.27 2.19 -9.98
N ASN A 202 -2.24 3.50 -10.26
CA ASN A 202 -3.44 4.34 -10.28
C ASN A 202 -4.38 3.94 -11.41
N GLY A 203 -3.86 3.63 -12.60
CA GLY A 203 -4.64 3.13 -13.73
C GLY A 203 -5.33 1.80 -13.42
N LEU A 204 -4.59 0.86 -12.80
CA LEU A 204 -5.15 -0.44 -12.39
C LEU A 204 -6.21 -0.27 -11.28
N THR A 205 -6.01 0.64 -10.33
CA THR A 205 -6.99 0.98 -9.30
C THR A 205 -8.31 1.43 -9.91
N SER A 206 -8.26 2.37 -10.87
CA SER A 206 -9.46 2.86 -11.56
C SER A 206 -10.18 1.75 -12.30
N TYR A 207 -9.47 0.91 -13.05
CA TYR A 207 -10.05 -0.22 -13.76
C TYR A 207 -10.74 -1.22 -12.81
N LEU A 208 -10.03 -1.67 -11.77
CA LEU A 208 -10.54 -2.69 -10.85
C LEU A 208 -11.72 -2.18 -10.02
N SER A 209 -11.77 -0.89 -9.71
CA SER A 209 -12.84 -0.28 -8.93
C SER A 209 -14.21 -0.40 -9.62
N THR A 210 -14.24 -0.27 -10.93
CA THR A 210 -15.46 -0.43 -11.74
C THR A 210 -15.74 -1.88 -12.07
N TYR A 211 -14.70 -2.65 -12.38
CA TYR A 211 -14.80 -4.06 -12.76
C TYR A 211 -15.40 -4.92 -11.62
N TRP A 212 -15.04 -4.65 -10.37
CA TRP A 212 -15.51 -5.41 -9.21
C TRP A 212 -16.62 -4.73 -8.38
N ALA A 213 -17.15 -3.59 -8.83
CA ALA A 213 -18.20 -2.86 -8.10
C ALA A 213 -19.43 -3.74 -7.78
N THR A 214 -19.92 -4.50 -8.75
CA THR A 214 -21.06 -5.42 -8.57
C THR A 214 -20.77 -6.58 -7.62
N SER A 215 -19.49 -6.90 -7.40
CA SER A 215 -19.04 -7.90 -6.41
C SER A 215 -18.83 -7.31 -5.02
N LYS A 216 -19.20 -6.04 -4.80
CA LYS A 216 -19.01 -5.30 -3.54
C LYS A 216 -17.54 -5.24 -3.08
N ILE A 217 -16.61 -5.20 -4.02
CA ILE A 217 -15.18 -5.00 -3.75
C ILE A 217 -14.84 -3.56 -4.10
N ARG A 218 -14.37 -2.80 -3.12
CA ARG A 218 -13.84 -1.45 -3.30
C ARG A 218 -12.36 -1.52 -3.62
N VAL A 219 -11.89 -0.71 -4.54
CA VAL A 219 -10.46 -0.62 -4.88
C VAL A 219 -10.05 0.84 -4.90
N ASN A 220 -9.11 1.22 -4.05
CA ASN A 220 -8.58 2.58 -3.96
C ASN A 220 -7.06 2.56 -3.91
N SER A 221 -6.41 3.67 -4.19
CA SER A 221 -4.98 3.84 -3.95
C SER A 221 -4.71 4.77 -2.77
N LEU A 222 -3.68 4.44 -1.99
CA LEU A 222 -3.03 5.28 -1.01
C LEU A 222 -1.73 5.78 -1.61
N THR A 223 -1.58 7.10 -1.72
CA THR A 223 -0.46 7.75 -2.41
C THR A 223 0.35 8.59 -1.42
N PRO A 224 1.42 8.04 -0.85
CA PRO A 224 2.33 8.79 0.01
C PRO A 224 3.13 9.83 -0.77
N GLY A 225 3.38 10.98 -0.14
CA GLY A 225 4.48 11.88 -0.47
C GLY A 225 5.84 11.32 -0.02
N GLY A 226 6.84 12.15 0.13
CA GLY A 226 8.12 11.74 0.69
C GLY A 226 8.01 11.43 2.19
N ILE A 227 8.33 10.20 2.55
CA ILE A 227 8.35 9.74 3.94
C ILE A 227 9.79 9.70 4.44
N ALA A 228 10.01 10.27 5.63
CA ALA A 228 11.31 10.27 6.30
C ALA A 228 11.76 8.83 6.60
N SER A 229 12.95 8.47 6.12
CA SER A 229 13.51 7.13 6.23
C SER A 229 15.06 7.12 6.23
N GLY A 230 15.67 8.16 6.82
CA GLY A 230 17.13 8.26 6.92
C GLY A 230 17.82 8.94 5.72
N GLN A 231 17.09 9.71 4.93
CA GLN A 231 17.68 10.55 3.87
C GLN A 231 18.62 11.60 4.46
N ASN A 232 19.63 12.03 3.67
CA ASN A 232 20.57 13.07 4.11
C ASN A 232 19.90 14.44 4.27
N ASP A 233 20.52 15.33 5.05
CA ASP A 233 19.99 16.64 5.41
C ASP A 233 19.77 17.55 4.18
N GLU A 234 20.66 17.49 3.19
CA GLU A 234 20.54 18.30 1.99
C GLU A 234 19.32 17.89 1.14
N PHE A 235 19.09 16.59 0.98
CA PHE A 235 17.87 16.08 0.34
C PHE A 235 16.63 16.50 1.14
N ASN A 236 16.65 16.28 2.47
CA ASN A 236 15.53 16.64 3.34
C ASN A 236 15.17 18.12 3.21
N LYS A 237 16.16 19.02 3.23
CA LYS A 237 15.97 20.44 3.07
C LYS A 237 15.33 20.80 1.72
N ARG A 238 15.86 20.23 0.62
CA ARG A 238 15.36 20.52 -0.74
C ARG A 238 13.98 19.92 -0.98
N TYR A 239 13.72 18.71 -0.51
CA TYR A 239 12.40 18.12 -0.59
C TYR A 239 11.38 18.93 0.20
N SER A 240 11.70 19.23 1.47
CA SER A 240 10.82 19.97 2.38
C SER A 240 10.48 21.36 1.89
N SER A 241 11.41 22.05 1.20
CA SER A 241 11.15 23.39 0.62
C SER A 241 10.07 23.39 -0.48
N ARG A 242 9.72 22.22 -1.01
CA ARG A 242 8.66 22.04 -2.01
C ARG A 242 7.34 21.60 -1.41
N VAL A 243 7.33 21.21 -0.14
CA VAL A 243 6.14 20.74 0.55
C VAL A 243 5.49 21.90 1.30
N PRO A 244 4.22 22.23 1.08
CA PRO A 244 3.53 23.30 1.81
C PRO A 244 3.63 23.17 3.34
N LEU A 245 3.57 21.94 3.90
CA LEU A 245 3.78 21.72 5.33
C LEU A 245 5.25 21.81 5.77
N GLY A 246 6.19 22.10 4.86
CA GLY A 246 7.60 22.41 5.16
C GLY A 246 8.45 21.22 5.62
N ARG A 247 7.99 19.97 5.49
CA ARG A 247 8.70 18.78 5.94
C ARG A 247 8.33 17.54 5.15
N MET A 248 9.13 16.49 5.27
CA MET A 248 8.71 15.14 4.88
C MET A 248 7.66 14.60 5.86
N GLY A 249 6.85 13.67 5.41
CA GLY A 249 5.89 12.97 6.27
C GLY A 249 6.54 11.85 7.08
N GLU A 250 5.90 11.48 8.17
CA GLU A 250 6.20 10.27 8.93
C GLU A 250 5.33 9.10 8.44
N ALA A 251 5.83 7.86 8.54
CA ALA A 251 5.05 6.69 8.12
C ALA A 251 3.72 6.55 8.88
N SER A 252 3.68 6.96 10.14
CA SER A 252 2.48 6.99 10.99
C SER A 252 1.39 7.95 10.48
N GLU A 253 1.74 8.97 9.70
CA GLU A 253 0.77 9.93 9.16
C GLU A 253 -0.07 9.35 8.00
N LEU A 254 0.32 8.20 7.47
CA LEU A 254 -0.45 7.47 6.48
C LEU A 254 -1.57 6.61 7.10
N VAL A 255 -1.47 6.33 8.40
CA VAL A 255 -2.32 5.37 9.11
C VAL A 255 -3.79 5.76 9.09
N GLY A 256 -4.10 7.05 9.27
CA GLY A 256 -5.49 7.52 9.23
C GLY A 256 -6.18 7.22 7.89
N ALA A 257 -5.50 7.52 6.78
CA ALA A 257 -6.00 7.23 5.43
C ALA A 257 -6.09 5.72 5.16
N LEU A 258 -5.13 4.94 5.64
CA LEU A 258 -5.15 3.49 5.53
C LEU A 258 -6.37 2.88 6.23
N ILE A 259 -6.58 3.21 7.51
CA ILE A 259 -7.72 2.71 8.30
C ILE A 259 -9.04 3.15 7.67
N TYR A 260 -9.15 4.41 7.20
CA TYR A 260 -10.31 4.90 6.47
C TYR A 260 -10.62 4.00 5.26
N LEU A 261 -9.64 3.74 4.39
CA LEU A 261 -9.85 2.94 3.19
C LEU A 261 -10.12 1.45 3.51
N ALA A 262 -9.57 0.93 4.59
CA ALA A 262 -9.74 -0.46 5.02
C ALA A 262 -11.12 -0.72 5.64
N SER A 263 -11.74 0.28 6.24
CA SER A 263 -12.92 0.15 7.09
C SER A 263 -14.24 0.51 6.40
N ASP A 264 -15.35 0.34 7.11
CA ASP A 264 -16.69 0.73 6.67
C ASP A 264 -16.87 2.25 6.55
N ALA A 265 -15.97 3.05 7.15
CA ALA A 265 -15.96 4.51 7.01
C ALA A 265 -15.84 4.97 5.55
N SER A 266 -15.27 4.11 4.67
CA SER A 266 -15.15 4.36 3.23
C SER A 266 -16.08 3.48 2.38
N SER A 267 -17.20 3.02 2.93
CA SER A 267 -18.11 2.08 2.26
C SER A 267 -18.67 2.57 0.91
N TYR A 268 -18.71 3.88 0.68
CA TYR A 268 -19.10 4.49 -0.60
C TYR A 268 -17.92 5.10 -1.38
N VAL A 269 -16.67 4.66 -1.10
CA VAL A 269 -15.45 5.17 -1.72
C VAL A 269 -14.77 4.05 -2.49
N THR A 270 -14.73 4.18 -3.82
CA THR A 270 -13.99 3.28 -4.72
C THR A 270 -13.46 4.05 -5.92
N GLY A 271 -12.34 3.62 -6.49
CA GLY A 271 -11.67 4.28 -7.61
C GLY A 271 -10.92 5.58 -7.24
N GLN A 272 -10.79 5.87 -5.94
CA GLN A 272 -10.14 7.10 -5.48
C GLN A 272 -8.65 6.91 -5.22
N ASN A 273 -7.93 7.99 -5.43
CA ASN A 273 -6.53 8.11 -5.06
C ASN A 273 -6.41 9.06 -3.85
N ILE A 274 -6.17 8.52 -2.67
CA ILE A 274 -5.98 9.32 -1.45
C ILE A 274 -4.52 9.70 -1.34
N ILE A 275 -4.23 10.97 -1.59
CA ILE A 275 -2.89 11.55 -1.55
C ILE A 275 -2.62 12.07 -0.15
N VAL A 276 -1.49 11.64 0.45
CA VAL A 276 -1.00 12.09 1.76
C VAL A 276 0.44 12.56 1.57
N ASP A 277 0.62 13.82 1.19
CA ASP A 277 1.89 14.37 0.69
C ASP A 277 2.29 15.74 1.27
N GLY A 278 1.58 16.20 2.30
CA GLY A 278 1.82 17.52 2.89
C GLY A 278 1.50 18.70 1.97
N GLY A 279 0.73 18.45 0.90
CA GLY A 279 0.32 19.46 -0.10
C GLY A 279 1.28 19.57 -1.29
N LEU A 280 2.30 18.70 -1.42
CA LEU A 280 3.29 18.76 -2.51
C LEU A 280 2.64 18.81 -3.90
N SER A 281 1.55 18.10 -4.13
CA SER A 281 0.85 18.01 -5.42
C SER A 281 -0.23 19.07 -5.62
N ALA A 282 -0.43 20.00 -4.67
CA ALA A 282 -1.50 20.99 -4.73
C ALA A 282 -1.11 22.29 -5.46
N TRP A 283 0.16 22.46 -5.84
CA TRP A 283 0.70 23.66 -6.52
C TRP A 283 1.70 23.33 -7.64
#